data_76a0626a1f1256011ffe01772c5175ed
#
_entry.id   76a0626a1f1256011ffe01772c5175ed
#
_cell.length_a   1.000
_cell.length_b   1.000
_cell.length_c   1.000
_cell.angle_alpha   90.00
_cell.angle_beta   90.00
_cell.angle_gamma   90.00
#
_symmetry.space_group_name_H-M   'P 1'
#
loop_
_entity.id
_entity.type
_entity.pdbx_description
1 polymer ?
#
loop_
_entity_poly.entity_id
_entity_poly.type
_entity_poly.pdbx_seq_one_letter_code
_entity_poly.pdbx_strand_id
1 'polypeptide(L)'
;MSKFKHIKDKFIKEALEEYKKPINDAKPDNLSVSSYRVEKPWGYELWLELNEFYAFKVIHMEKGNRCSLQSHDHKIEANYVIEGEAEVLLENNEGIMESKIYKAGSGWTVPLNKKHRVVAKESYTALEVSTPHLNDVVRYEDDTNRKSGKIKSEHEKK
;
A
#
# COMPACT_ATOMS: atom_id res chain seq x y z
N MET A 1 -1.52 3.09 28.86
CA MET A 1 -1.67 1.68 28.46
C MET A 1 -2.13 1.63 27.00
N SER A 2 -1.50 0.80 26.14
CA SER A 2 -1.89 0.70 24.74
C SER A 2 -3.33 0.20 24.60
N LYS A 3 -4.14 0.89 23.78
CA LYS A 3 -5.52 0.49 23.45
C LYS A 3 -5.59 -0.85 22.72
N PHE A 4 -4.46 -1.33 22.19
CA PHE A 4 -4.34 -2.50 21.32
C PHE A 4 -3.75 -3.73 22.01
N LYS A 5 -3.85 -3.83 23.35
CA LYS A 5 -3.34 -4.99 24.10
C LYS A 5 -3.96 -6.32 23.68
N HIS A 6 -5.20 -6.31 23.16
CA HIS A 6 -5.92 -7.49 22.68
C HIS A 6 -5.39 -8.00 21.34
N ILE A 7 -4.64 -7.18 20.56
CA ILE A 7 -4.09 -7.57 19.26
C ILE A 7 -2.83 -8.40 19.49
N LYS A 8 -2.89 -9.64 19.04
CA LYS A 8 -1.79 -10.62 19.17
C LYS A 8 -0.73 -10.45 18.10
N ASP A 9 -1.13 -10.03 16.90
CA ASP A 9 -0.20 -9.79 15.81
C ASP A 9 0.65 -8.53 16.08
N LYS A 10 1.94 -8.76 16.23
CA LYS A 10 2.92 -7.71 16.55
C LYS A 10 2.97 -6.63 15.47
N PHE A 11 2.96 -7.01 14.19
CA PHE A 11 3.09 -6.09 13.07
C PHE A 11 1.84 -5.21 12.92
N ILE A 12 0.65 -5.79 13.10
CA ILE A 12 -0.61 -5.04 13.10
C ILE A 12 -0.62 -4.04 14.25
N LYS A 13 -0.25 -4.49 15.45
CA LYS A 13 -0.21 -3.64 16.63
C LYS A 13 0.73 -2.45 16.46
N GLU A 14 1.96 -2.71 15.98
CA GLU A 14 2.95 -1.66 15.70
C GLU A 14 2.43 -0.64 14.69
N ALA A 15 1.83 -1.10 13.58
CA ALA A 15 1.24 -0.21 12.57
C ALA A 15 0.12 0.67 13.16
N LEU A 16 -0.78 0.11 13.94
CA LEU A 16 -1.87 0.87 14.56
C LEU A 16 -1.37 1.88 15.59
N GLU A 17 -0.36 1.53 16.39
CA GLU A 17 0.23 2.45 17.35
C GLU A 17 0.96 3.61 16.66
N GLU A 18 1.58 3.36 15.52
CA GLU A 18 2.35 4.34 14.77
C GLU A 18 1.50 5.28 13.93
N TYR A 19 0.52 4.75 13.19
CA TYR A 19 -0.23 5.51 12.19
C TYR A 19 -1.59 6.02 12.65
N LYS A 20 -2.09 5.51 13.76
CA LYS A 20 -3.44 5.84 14.23
C LYS A 20 -3.65 7.33 14.44
N LYS A 21 -2.70 8.01 15.07
CA LYS A 21 -2.86 9.41 15.45
C LYS A 21 -3.15 10.33 14.26
N PRO A 22 -2.34 10.35 13.18
CA PRO A 22 -2.61 11.22 12.04
C PRO A 22 -3.96 10.97 11.38
N ILE A 23 -4.39 9.70 11.29
CA ILE A 23 -5.64 9.32 10.64
C ILE A 23 -6.85 9.71 11.49
N ASN A 24 -6.81 9.40 12.79
CA ASN A 24 -7.93 9.69 13.69
C ASN A 24 -8.07 11.19 13.99
N ASP A 25 -6.97 11.92 14.11
CA ASP A 25 -7.01 13.36 14.38
C ASP A 25 -7.60 14.14 13.19
N ALA A 26 -7.62 13.54 12.01
CA ALA A 26 -8.20 14.13 10.81
C ALA A 26 -9.73 13.89 10.69
N LYS A 27 -10.32 13.00 11.48
CA LYS A 27 -11.75 12.69 11.41
C LYS A 27 -12.59 13.78 12.06
N PRO A 28 -13.56 14.37 11.35
CA PRO A 28 -14.46 15.38 11.91
C PRO A 28 -15.48 14.76 12.90
N ASP A 29 -15.81 13.49 12.72
CA ASP A 29 -16.69 12.69 13.57
C ASP A 29 -16.35 11.20 13.46
N ASN A 30 -17.04 10.36 14.21
CA ASN A 30 -16.78 8.92 14.28
C ASN A 30 -17.25 8.12 13.05
N LEU A 31 -18.02 8.72 12.17
CA LEU A 31 -18.59 8.07 10.98
C LEU A 31 -17.92 8.51 9.69
N SER A 32 -17.20 9.63 9.74
CA SER A 32 -16.54 10.19 8.55
C SER A 32 -15.22 9.51 8.26
N VAL A 33 -14.94 9.29 6.98
CA VAL A 33 -13.63 8.87 6.48
C VAL A 33 -12.78 10.11 6.23
N SER A 34 -11.58 10.12 6.79
CA SER A 34 -10.58 11.16 6.55
C SER A 34 -9.44 10.59 5.71
N SER A 35 -8.71 11.46 5.03
CA SER A 35 -7.53 11.04 4.30
C SER A 35 -6.25 11.50 4.98
N TYR A 36 -5.27 10.61 5.04
CA TYR A 36 -3.89 10.90 5.39
C TYR A 36 -3.02 10.69 4.16
N ARG A 37 -2.45 11.76 3.63
CA ARG A 37 -1.65 11.71 2.39
C ARG A 37 -0.20 11.34 2.69
N VAL A 38 0.29 10.35 1.95
CA VAL A 38 1.67 9.90 1.98
C VAL A 38 2.28 10.10 0.60
N GLU A 39 3.32 10.91 0.50
CA GLU A 39 4.03 11.14 -0.76
C GLU A 39 4.94 9.96 -1.08
N LYS A 40 4.95 9.57 -2.33
CA LYS A 40 5.76 8.48 -2.87
C LYS A 40 6.61 8.99 -4.04
N PRO A 41 7.76 8.37 -4.34
CA PRO A 41 8.55 8.75 -5.52
C PRO A 41 7.78 8.64 -6.84
N TRP A 42 6.74 7.82 -6.88
CA TRP A 42 5.93 7.52 -8.05
C TRP A 42 4.56 8.20 -8.08
N GLY A 43 4.20 8.98 -7.07
CA GLY A 43 2.89 9.60 -6.91
C GLY A 43 2.51 9.76 -5.45
N TYR A 44 1.35 9.24 -5.04
CA TYR A 44 0.93 9.33 -3.65
C TYR A 44 -0.05 8.23 -3.25
N GLU A 45 -0.19 8.05 -1.94
CA GLU A 45 -1.25 7.28 -1.31
C GLU A 45 -2.14 8.20 -0.47
N LEU A 46 -3.45 7.97 -0.48
CA LEU A 46 -4.37 8.51 0.52
C LEU A 46 -4.82 7.36 1.41
N TRP A 47 -4.47 7.40 2.67
CA TRP A 47 -4.89 6.42 3.65
C TRP A 47 -6.23 6.84 4.21
N LEU A 48 -7.28 6.10 3.89
CA LEU A 48 -8.66 6.42 4.24
C LEU A 48 -9.08 5.76 5.55
N GLU A 49 -8.64 4.53 5.79
CA GLU A 49 -8.92 3.79 7.01
C GLU A 49 -7.74 2.89 7.38
N LEU A 50 -7.48 2.80 8.67
CA LEU A 50 -6.55 1.84 9.24
C LEU A 50 -7.11 1.34 10.57
N ASN A 51 -7.39 0.05 10.65
CA ASN A 51 -7.84 -0.62 11.86
C ASN A 51 -7.17 -1.99 12.01
N GLU A 52 -7.57 -2.78 13.00
CA GLU A 52 -6.96 -4.09 13.28
C GLU A 52 -7.24 -5.15 12.21
N PHE A 53 -8.17 -4.92 11.29
CA PHE A 53 -8.59 -5.89 10.29
C PHE A 53 -8.08 -5.54 8.90
N TYR A 54 -8.03 -4.25 8.55
CA TYR A 54 -7.63 -3.80 7.22
C TYR A 54 -7.03 -2.39 7.20
N ALA A 55 -6.32 -2.13 6.11
CA ALA A 55 -6.00 -0.79 5.63
C ALA A 55 -6.73 -0.56 4.31
N PHE A 56 -7.30 0.64 4.13
CA PHE A 56 -7.98 1.07 2.92
C PHE A 56 -7.34 2.35 2.41
N LYS A 57 -6.90 2.34 1.15
CA LYS A 57 -6.15 3.42 0.53
C LYS A 57 -6.63 3.72 -0.88
N VAL A 58 -6.41 4.96 -1.31
CA VAL A 58 -6.32 5.33 -2.72
C VAL A 58 -4.84 5.38 -3.09
N ILE A 59 -4.50 4.75 -4.21
CA ILE A 59 -3.16 4.78 -4.81
C ILE A 59 -3.25 5.56 -6.11
N HIS A 60 -2.43 6.60 -6.24
CA HIS A 60 -2.26 7.32 -7.51
C HIS A 60 -0.81 7.24 -7.96
N MET A 61 -0.60 6.76 -9.16
CA MET A 61 0.73 6.67 -9.76
C MET A 61 0.78 7.49 -11.05
N GLU A 62 1.74 8.39 -11.12
CA GLU A 62 1.98 9.25 -12.27
C GLU A 62 2.62 8.48 -13.42
N LYS A 63 2.23 8.84 -14.65
CA LYS A 63 2.80 8.31 -15.89
C LYS A 63 4.32 8.26 -15.86
N GLY A 64 4.87 7.15 -16.33
CA GLY A 64 6.32 6.93 -16.44
C GLY A 64 6.98 6.45 -15.15
N ASN A 65 6.23 6.34 -14.06
CA ASN A 65 6.75 5.87 -12.77
C ASN A 65 6.41 4.40 -12.52
N ARG A 66 7.10 3.83 -11.53
CA ARG A 66 6.86 2.48 -11.04
C ARG A 66 7.18 2.38 -9.55
N CYS A 67 6.53 1.47 -8.87
CA CYS A 67 6.89 1.15 -7.49
C CYS A 67 8.12 0.21 -7.44
N SER A 68 8.65 -0.04 -6.26
CA SER A 68 9.70 -1.04 -6.06
C SER A 68 9.25 -2.43 -6.51
N LEU A 69 10.23 -3.26 -6.95
CA LEU A 69 10.02 -4.71 -6.98
C LEU A 69 10.07 -5.20 -5.55
N GLN A 70 8.96 -5.72 -5.05
CA GLN A 70 8.77 -6.01 -3.63
C GLN A 70 7.93 -7.26 -3.37
N SER A 71 8.00 -7.77 -2.16
CA SER A 71 7.09 -8.79 -1.64
C SER A 71 6.69 -8.45 -0.20
N HIS A 72 5.73 -9.19 0.32
CA HIS A 72 5.24 -9.08 1.68
C HIS A 72 5.21 -10.44 2.34
N ASP A 73 5.71 -10.53 3.59
CA ASP A 73 5.72 -11.77 4.35
C ASP A 73 4.38 -12.00 5.09
N HIS A 74 3.68 -10.92 5.42
CA HIS A 74 2.44 -10.92 6.21
C HIS A 74 1.29 -10.18 5.53
N LYS A 75 1.58 -9.17 4.69
CA LYS A 75 0.56 -8.34 4.04
C LYS A 75 -0.02 -9.03 2.82
N ILE A 76 -1.34 -9.14 2.78
CA ILE A 76 -2.11 -9.50 1.59
C ILE A 76 -2.83 -8.24 1.13
N GLU A 77 -2.87 -7.99 -0.16
CA GLU A 77 -3.55 -6.82 -0.73
C GLU A 77 -4.39 -7.17 -1.94
N ALA A 78 -5.46 -6.41 -2.12
CA ALA A 78 -6.28 -6.39 -3.32
C ALA A 78 -6.35 -4.96 -3.84
N ASN A 79 -6.22 -4.81 -5.15
CA ASN A 79 -6.22 -3.54 -5.85
C ASN A 79 -7.29 -3.52 -6.93
N TYR A 80 -7.99 -2.40 -7.09
CA TYR A 80 -9.03 -2.21 -8.09
C TYR A 80 -8.85 -0.87 -8.78
N VAL A 81 -8.60 -0.88 -10.08
CA VAL A 81 -8.37 0.33 -10.88
C VAL A 81 -9.70 1.06 -11.10
N ILE A 82 -9.76 2.32 -10.71
CA ILE A 82 -10.92 3.19 -10.89
C ILE A 82 -10.73 4.18 -12.03
N GLU A 83 -9.47 4.49 -12.37
CA GLU A 83 -9.12 5.39 -13.48
C GLU A 83 -7.78 4.99 -14.08
N GLY A 84 -7.66 5.09 -15.41
CA GLY A 84 -6.44 4.77 -16.12
C GLY A 84 -6.17 3.27 -16.26
N GLU A 85 -4.89 2.92 -16.35
CA GLU A 85 -4.45 1.53 -16.45
C GLU A 85 -3.11 1.29 -15.75
N ALA A 86 -2.99 0.12 -15.13
CA ALA A 86 -1.81 -0.33 -14.42
C ALA A 86 -1.22 -1.58 -15.10
N GLU A 87 0.08 -1.57 -15.44
CA GLU A 87 0.81 -2.78 -15.78
C GLU A 87 1.35 -3.41 -14.51
N VAL A 88 0.91 -4.62 -14.21
CA VAL A 88 1.30 -5.35 -13.00
C VAL A 88 2.21 -6.52 -13.37
N LEU A 89 3.42 -6.50 -12.82
CA LEU A 89 4.33 -7.63 -12.85
C LEU A 89 4.12 -8.40 -11.54
N LEU A 90 3.77 -9.67 -11.65
CA LEU A 90 3.50 -10.53 -10.50
C LEU A 90 4.15 -11.91 -10.71
N GLU A 91 4.86 -12.38 -9.70
CA GLU A 91 5.48 -13.71 -9.69
C GLU A 91 4.41 -14.80 -9.60
N ASN A 92 4.41 -15.71 -10.56
CA ASN A 92 3.52 -16.87 -10.58
C ASN A 92 4.00 -17.97 -9.60
N ASN A 93 3.32 -19.11 -9.58
CA ASN A 93 3.66 -20.22 -8.69
C ASN A 93 4.96 -20.95 -9.06
N GLU A 94 5.46 -20.73 -10.27
CA GLU A 94 6.72 -21.28 -10.76
C GLU A 94 7.92 -20.34 -10.52
N GLY A 95 7.68 -19.18 -9.91
CA GLY A 95 8.70 -18.17 -9.65
C GLY A 95 9.00 -17.28 -10.87
N ILE A 96 8.15 -17.29 -11.87
CA ILE A 96 8.32 -16.50 -13.10
C ILE A 96 7.50 -15.21 -12.99
N MET A 97 8.12 -14.08 -13.35
CA MET A 97 7.43 -12.79 -13.41
C MET A 97 6.57 -12.71 -14.66
N GLU A 98 5.28 -12.52 -14.47
CA GLU A 98 4.29 -12.32 -15.53
C GLU A 98 3.80 -10.90 -15.52
N SER A 99 3.58 -10.31 -16.69
CA SER A 99 3.03 -8.96 -16.86
C SER A 99 1.59 -9.02 -17.34
N LYS A 100 0.72 -8.22 -16.70
CA LYS A 100 -0.67 -8.06 -17.11
C LYS A 100 -1.13 -6.63 -16.92
N ILE A 101 -1.91 -6.12 -17.88
CA ILE A 101 -2.53 -4.79 -17.81
C ILE A 101 -3.93 -4.90 -17.20
N TYR A 102 -4.18 -4.06 -16.20
CA TYR A 102 -5.49 -3.89 -15.56
C TYR A 102 -5.98 -2.48 -15.82
N LYS A 103 -7.16 -2.37 -16.41
CA LYS A 103 -7.84 -1.10 -16.73
C LYS A 103 -8.89 -0.78 -15.69
N ALA A 104 -9.43 0.43 -15.72
CA ALA A 104 -10.56 0.84 -14.90
C ALA A 104 -11.69 -0.21 -14.97
N GLY A 105 -12.21 -0.63 -13.82
CA GLY A 105 -13.17 -1.71 -13.69
C GLY A 105 -12.58 -3.11 -13.50
N SER A 106 -11.25 -3.24 -13.38
CA SER A 106 -10.55 -4.50 -13.11
C SER A 106 -9.50 -4.34 -12.02
N GLY A 107 -8.94 -5.45 -11.53
CA GLY A 107 -7.97 -5.40 -10.46
C GLY A 107 -7.21 -6.71 -10.26
N TRP A 108 -6.35 -6.74 -9.27
CA TRP A 108 -5.51 -7.88 -8.94
C TRP A 108 -5.38 -8.04 -7.42
N THR A 109 -4.93 -9.21 -7.00
CA THR A 109 -4.52 -9.49 -5.63
C THR A 109 -3.04 -9.86 -5.60
N VAL A 110 -2.37 -9.52 -4.49
CA VAL A 110 -1.00 -9.93 -4.23
C VAL A 110 -0.99 -10.85 -3.01
N PRO A 111 -0.71 -12.15 -3.21
CA PRO A 111 -0.57 -13.09 -2.12
C PRO A 111 0.74 -12.89 -1.35
N LEU A 112 0.86 -13.56 -0.20
CA LEU A 112 2.09 -13.59 0.58
C LEU A 112 3.28 -14.10 -0.24
N ASN A 113 4.45 -13.53 0.02
CA ASN A 113 5.75 -13.96 -0.52
C ASN A 113 5.87 -13.91 -2.06
N LYS A 114 4.95 -13.24 -2.75
CA LYS A 114 5.03 -13.06 -4.20
C LYS A 114 5.67 -11.73 -4.56
N LYS A 115 6.72 -11.78 -5.37
CA LYS A 115 7.33 -10.57 -5.92
C LYS A 115 6.36 -9.91 -6.88
N HIS A 116 6.24 -8.61 -6.77
CA HIS A 116 5.38 -7.82 -7.64
C HIS A 116 5.90 -6.39 -7.80
N ARG A 117 5.50 -5.76 -8.89
CA ARG A 117 5.75 -4.36 -9.21
C ARG A 117 4.62 -3.82 -10.06
N VAL A 118 4.24 -2.59 -9.85
CA VAL A 118 3.31 -1.88 -10.73
C VAL A 118 4.06 -0.81 -11.51
N VAL A 119 3.75 -0.71 -12.79
CA VAL A 119 4.30 0.27 -13.72
C VAL A 119 3.16 1.09 -14.32
N ALA A 120 3.25 2.40 -14.23
CA ALA A 120 2.29 3.33 -14.82
C ALA A 120 2.79 3.79 -16.20
N LYS A 121 2.40 3.10 -17.27
CA LYS A 121 2.62 3.59 -18.64
C LYS A 121 1.78 4.82 -18.94
N GLU A 122 0.59 4.88 -18.36
CA GLU A 122 -0.25 6.06 -18.21
C GLU A 122 -0.56 6.23 -16.72
N SER A 123 -0.92 7.44 -16.30
CA SER A 123 -1.32 7.66 -14.90
C SER A 123 -2.54 6.81 -14.56
N TYR A 124 -2.59 6.26 -13.35
CA TYR A 124 -3.73 5.50 -12.89
C TYR A 124 -4.07 5.81 -11.44
N THR A 125 -5.31 5.56 -11.10
CA THR A 125 -5.81 5.58 -9.73
C THR A 125 -6.48 4.26 -9.40
N ALA A 126 -6.12 3.68 -8.25
CA ALA A 126 -6.68 2.43 -7.76
C ALA A 126 -7.08 2.54 -6.29
N LEU A 127 -8.04 1.71 -5.89
CA LEU A 127 -8.33 1.43 -4.49
C LEU A 127 -7.50 0.23 -4.06
N GLU A 128 -6.87 0.32 -2.89
CA GLU A 128 -6.17 -0.79 -2.24
C GLU A 128 -6.84 -1.11 -0.91
N VAL A 129 -7.19 -2.37 -0.72
CA VAL A 129 -7.52 -2.92 0.59
C VAL A 129 -6.48 -3.96 0.93
N SER A 130 -5.90 -3.87 2.11
CA SER A 130 -4.88 -4.81 2.57
C SER A 130 -5.07 -5.16 4.05
N THR A 131 -4.42 -6.24 4.48
CA THR A 131 -4.19 -6.44 5.91
C THR A 131 -3.33 -5.29 6.45
N PRO A 132 -3.44 -4.93 7.74
CA PRO A 132 -2.81 -3.70 8.27
C PRO A 132 -1.30 -3.80 8.56
N HIS A 133 -0.59 -4.68 7.84
CA HIS A 133 0.86 -4.88 7.94
C HIS A 133 1.62 -3.86 7.09
N LEU A 134 1.44 -2.55 7.37
CA LEU A 134 1.87 -1.47 6.47
C LEU A 134 3.39 -1.32 6.33
N ASN A 135 4.16 -1.77 7.31
CA ASN A 135 5.63 -1.72 7.29
C ASN A 135 6.27 -2.99 6.72
N ASP A 136 5.45 -3.98 6.36
CA ASP A 136 5.90 -5.25 5.81
C ASP A 136 6.15 -5.13 4.30
N VAL A 137 7.30 -4.58 3.96
CA VAL A 137 7.76 -4.43 2.58
C VAL A 137 9.20 -4.90 2.47
N VAL A 138 9.41 -6.00 1.75
CA VAL A 138 10.73 -6.48 1.35
C VAL A 138 11.01 -5.96 -0.05
N ARG A 139 11.99 -5.08 -0.23
CA ARG A 139 12.36 -4.49 -1.52
C ARG A 139 13.56 -5.20 -2.10
N TYR A 140 13.45 -5.60 -3.36
CA TYR A 140 14.52 -6.23 -4.16
C TYR A 140 15.18 -5.23 -5.09
N GLU A 141 14.36 -4.37 -5.72
CA GLU A 141 14.81 -3.29 -6.59
C GLU A 141 13.97 -2.03 -6.32
N ASP A 142 14.62 -0.88 -6.29
CA ASP A 142 13.96 0.41 -6.08
C ASP A 142 14.72 1.53 -6.78
N ASP A 143 14.05 2.29 -7.64
CA ASP A 143 14.67 3.33 -8.46
C ASP A 143 15.20 4.53 -7.64
N THR A 144 14.76 4.65 -6.38
CA THR A 144 15.16 5.70 -5.45
C THR A 144 15.98 5.18 -4.26
N ASN A 145 16.45 3.93 -4.34
CA ASN A 145 17.27 3.27 -3.33
C ASN A 145 16.63 3.20 -1.92
N ARG A 146 15.30 3.14 -1.84
CA ARG A 146 14.59 2.93 -0.57
C ARG A 146 14.89 1.54 -0.03
N LYS A 147 15.15 1.46 1.26
CA LYS A 147 15.35 0.19 1.97
C LYS A 147 14.02 -0.50 2.25
N SER A 148 14.07 -1.78 2.64
CA SER A 148 12.90 -2.53 3.10
C SER A 148 12.28 -1.87 4.35
N GLY A 149 10.97 -2.09 4.53
CA GLY A 149 10.19 -1.53 5.62
C GLY A 149 9.72 -0.09 5.38
N LYS A 150 9.42 0.60 6.46
CA LYS A 150 8.92 1.98 6.46
C LYS A 150 10.01 2.97 6.01
N ILE A 151 9.60 3.93 5.20
CA ILE A 151 10.42 5.08 4.81
C ILE A 151 9.94 6.32 5.57
N LYS A 152 10.67 6.70 6.60
CA LYS A 152 10.27 7.80 7.51
C LYS A 152 9.99 9.11 6.79
N SER A 153 10.83 9.50 5.83
CA SER A 153 10.70 10.74 5.06
C SER A 153 9.41 10.85 4.24
N GLU A 154 8.78 9.73 3.88
CA GLU A 154 7.49 9.74 3.17
C GLU A 154 6.32 10.16 4.08
N HIS A 155 6.49 10.07 5.40
CA HIS A 155 5.50 10.40 6.42
C HIS A 155 5.75 11.72 7.14
N GLU A 156 6.85 12.41 6.81
CA GLU A 156 7.14 13.73 7.35
C GLU A 156 6.29 14.76 6.59
N LYS A 157 5.46 15.49 7.32
CA LYS A 157 4.69 16.60 6.73
C LYS A 157 5.68 17.67 6.26
N LYS A 158 5.65 17.97 4.97
CA LYS A 158 6.30 19.16 4.41
C LYS A 158 5.52 20.42 4.76
#